data_6522c1aef42225798137addc2b8e45a6
#
_entry.id   6522c1aef42225798137addc2b8e45a6
#
_cell.length_a   1.000
_cell.length_b   1.000
_cell.length_c   1.000
_cell.angle_alpha   90.00
_cell.angle_beta   90.00
_cell.angle_gamma   90.00
#
_symmetry.space_group_name_H-M   'P 1'
#
loop_
_entity.id
_entity.type
_entity.pdbx_description
1 polymer ?
#
loop_
_entity_poly.entity_id
_entity_poly.type
_entity_poly.pdbx_seq_one_letter_code
_entity_poly.pdbx_strand_id
1 'polypeptide(L)'
;MRKKIALLLTLMCPFVANADTNPFMGEYQNQIAFYVGQGVDNGYIVPLPYHAVPFYMFQFKYSQPATFFRLPARMSLNVGETLGLGKKYGWDWTDFTIPLVFISGDTTLLYGKNWYTGVGSGVGLQAQQNDRLGAKLLFEFRLFYGYRINDRWNVELYAQHFSNANTADENHSYAFFGLGVNRNF
;
A
#
# COMPACT_ATOMS: atom_id res chain seq x y z
N MET A 1 -12.13 10.85 -23.35
CA MET A 1 -11.56 10.44 -22.05
C MET A 1 -12.18 9.18 -21.40
N ARG A 2 -13.36 8.69 -21.79
CA ARG A 2 -14.05 7.54 -21.16
C ARG A 2 -13.45 6.13 -21.43
N LYS A 3 -12.54 5.97 -22.38
CA LYS A 3 -12.00 4.65 -22.78
C LYS A 3 -10.78 4.17 -21.97
N LYS A 4 -10.15 5.02 -21.16
CA LYS A 4 -8.94 4.65 -20.37
C LYS A 4 -9.25 4.02 -19.00
N ILE A 5 -10.45 4.20 -18.46
CA ILE A 5 -10.82 3.68 -17.13
C ILE A 5 -11.20 2.19 -17.19
N ALA A 6 -11.74 1.71 -18.32
CA ALA A 6 -12.15 0.32 -18.46
C ALA A 6 -10.98 -0.69 -18.46
N LEU A 7 -9.79 -0.27 -18.86
CA LEU A 7 -8.61 -1.15 -18.92
C LEU A 7 -8.02 -1.47 -17.54
N LEU A 8 -8.19 -0.58 -16.57
CA LEU A 8 -7.62 -0.77 -15.22
C LEU A 8 -8.45 -1.74 -14.36
N LEU A 9 -9.75 -1.78 -14.56
CA LEU A 9 -10.68 -2.68 -13.83
C LEU A 9 -10.56 -4.14 -14.28
N THR A 10 -10.15 -4.40 -15.52
CA THR A 10 -9.99 -5.76 -16.06
C THR A 10 -8.73 -6.46 -15.53
N LEU A 11 -7.77 -5.72 -14.99
CA LEU A 11 -6.54 -6.27 -14.40
C LEU A 11 -6.71 -6.80 -12.96
N MET A 12 -7.89 -6.59 -12.36
CA MET A 12 -8.17 -7.02 -10.97
C MET A 12 -9.01 -8.30 -10.88
N CYS A 13 -9.07 -9.13 -11.91
CA CYS A 13 -9.73 -10.43 -11.79
C CYS A 13 -8.98 -11.33 -10.80
N PRO A 14 -9.64 -11.83 -9.74
CA PRO A 14 -9.02 -12.72 -8.78
C PRO A 14 -8.71 -14.06 -9.45
N PHE A 15 -7.45 -14.42 -9.52
CA PHE A 15 -7.04 -15.77 -9.89
C PHE A 15 -7.01 -16.65 -8.64
N VAL A 16 -7.65 -17.79 -8.71
CA VAL A 16 -7.70 -18.78 -7.64
C VAL A 16 -6.28 -19.25 -7.31
N ALA A 17 -5.93 -19.14 -6.04
CA ALA A 17 -4.62 -19.53 -5.55
C ALA A 17 -4.46 -21.05 -5.45
N ASN A 18 -3.36 -21.59 -5.96
CA ASN A 18 -2.81 -22.84 -5.44
C ASN A 18 -2.00 -22.52 -4.19
N ALA A 19 -2.43 -23.07 -3.06
CA ALA A 19 -1.97 -22.68 -1.72
C ALA A 19 -0.58 -23.19 -1.33
N ASP A 20 0.08 -23.99 -2.15
CA ASP A 20 1.17 -24.87 -1.69
C ASP A 20 2.48 -24.15 -1.32
N THR A 21 2.68 -22.87 -1.62
CA THR A 21 3.91 -22.13 -1.20
C THR A 21 3.78 -20.62 -1.26
N ASN A 22 2.71 -20.05 -0.73
CA ASN A 22 2.59 -18.60 -0.72
C ASN A 22 3.61 -17.97 0.27
N PRO A 23 4.61 -17.19 -0.18
CA PRO A 23 5.66 -16.65 0.68
C PRO A 23 5.15 -15.65 1.73
N PHE A 24 3.98 -15.06 1.55
CA PHE A 24 3.35 -14.19 2.52
C PHE A 24 2.74 -14.97 3.69
N MET A 25 2.06 -16.10 3.40
CA MET A 25 1.16 -16.75 4.33
C MET A 25 1.50 -18.23 4.59
N GLY A 26 2.37 -18.86 3.79
CA GLY A 26 2.62 -20.31 3.86
C GLY A 26 1.35 -21.10 3.58
N GLU A 27 0.95 -21.95 4.53
CA GLU A 27 -0.24 -22.79 4.46
C GLU A 27 -1.54 -22.07 4.91
N TYR A 28 -1.43 -20.88 5.47
CA TYR A 28 -2.58 -20.14 5.98
C TYR A 28 -3.37 -19.46 4.86
N GLN A 29 -4.69 -19.33 5.07
CA GLN A 29 -5.60 -18.75 4.09
C GLN A 29 -5.94 -17.27 4.38
N ASN A 30 -5.58 -16.77 5.54
CA ASN A 30 -5.87 -15.40 5.94
C ASN A 30 -4.66 -14.78 6.62
N GLN A 31 -4.57 -13.46 6.48
CA GLN A 31 -3.57 -12.66 7.16
C GLN A 31 -4.19 -11.34 7.60
N ILE A 32 -3.92 -10.95 8.82
CA ILE A 32 -4.14 -9.57 9.28
C ILE A 32 -2.79 -8.90 9.47
N ALA A 33 -2.76 -7.60 9.24
CA ALA A 33 -1.55 -6.82 9.43
C ALA A 33 -1.86 -5.42 9.95
N PHE A 34 -0.89 -4.87 10.66
CA PHE A 34 -0.86 -3.47 11.06
C PHE A 34 0.43 -2.84 10.56
N TYR A 35 0.29 -1.67 9.91
CA TYR A 35 1.39 -0.92 9.34
C TYR A 35 1.43 0.49 9.92
N VAL A 36 2.64 1.00 10.12
CA VAL A 36 2.90 2.40 10.43
C VAL A 36 3.91 2.96 9.45
N GLY A 37 3.67 4.16 8.97
CA GLY A 37 4.54 4.83 7.99
C GLY A 37 4.81 6.28 8.33
N GLN A 38 6.03 6.70 8.09
CA GLN A 38 6.48 8.08 8.12
C GLN A 38 6.36 8.70 6.73
N GLY A 39 5.67 9.81 6.61
CA GLY A 39 5.55 10.58 5.38
C GLY A 39 6.86 11.22 4.94
N VAL A 40 7.04 11.30 3.62
CA VAL A 40 8.18 11.96 2.98
C VAL A 40 7.69 12.91 1.90
N ASP A 41 8.37 14.05 1.79
CA ASP A 41 8.03 15.10 0.85
C ASP A 41 8.95 15.07 -0.36
N ASN A 42 8.58 14.39 -1.39
CA ASN A 42 9.01 14.58 -2.78
C ASN A 42 8.15 13.76 -3.75
N GLY A 43 7.13 13.09 -3.23
CA GLY A 43 6.13 12.37 -4.02
C GLY A 43 6.64 11.12 -4.77
N TYR A 44 7.92 10.78 -4.68
CA TYR A 44 8.49 9.60 -5.33
C TYR A 44 8.53 8.43 -4.38
N ILE A 45 8.39 7.23 -4.92
CA ILE A 45 8.40 5.99 -4.14
C ILE A 45 9.79 5.65 -3.60
N VAL A 46 10.84 6.15 -4.24
CA VAL A 46 12.24 6.07 -3.79
C VAL A 46 12.79 7.48 -3.72
N PRO A 47 12.57 8.17 -2.58
CA PRO A 47 12.97 9.56 -2.42
C PRO A 47 14.45 9.66 -2.09
N LEU A 48 15.23 10.21 -2.99
CA LEU A 48 16.59 10.63 -2.73
C LEU A 48 16.76 12.08 -3.22
N PRO A 49 17.09 13.05 -2.35
CA PRO A 49 17.25 12.96 -0.89
C PRO A 49 15.92 12.78 -0.14
N TYR A 50 15.98 12.07 0.97
CA TYR A 50 14.85 11.76 1.83
C TYR A 50 14.55 12.92 2.80
N HIS A 51 13.33 13.46 2.74
CA HIS A 51 12.87 14.52 3.62
C HIS A 51 11.63 14.08 4.39
N ALA A 52 11.81 13.69 5.65
CA ALA A 52 10.68 13.36 6.53
C ALA A 52 9.84 14.59 6.82
N VAL A 53 8.52 14.43 6.77
CA VAL A 53 7.52 15.44 7.10
C VAL A 53 6.67 14.99 8.28
N PRO A 54 6.01 15.90 9.03
CA PRO A 54 5.18 15.55 10.18
C PRO A 54 3.83 14.94 9.73
N PHE A 55 3.89 13.86 8.99
CA PHE A 55 2.78 13.19 8.35
C PHE A 55 2.99 11.68 8.49
N TYR A 56 2.01 11.00 9.01
CA TYR A 56 2.09 9.58 9.34
C TYR A 56 0.91 8.83 8.74
N MET A 57 1.07 7.52 8.53
CA MET A 57 0.00 6.64 8.13
C MET A 57 -0.09 5.45 9.08
N PHE A 58 -1.30 5.13 9.46
CA PHE A 58 -1.67 3.92 10.19
C PHE A 58 -2.63 3.11 9.32
N GLN A 59 -2.37 1.81 9.18
CA GLN A 59 -3.13 0.97 8.28
C GLN A 59 -3.36 -0.41 8.87
N PHE A 60 -4.62 -0.84 8.88
CA PHE A 60 -5.00 -2.24 9.06
C PHE A 60 -5.25 -2.87 7.71
N LYS A 61 -4.81 -4.11 7.56
CA LYS A 61 -4.89 -4.85 6.32
C LYS A 61 -5.38 -6.26 6.60
N TYR A 62 -6.43 -6.69 5.91
CA TYR A 62 -6.87 -8.08 5.82
C TYR A 62 -6.54 -8.60 4.44
N SER A 63 -5.89 -9.77 4.37
CA SER A 63 -5.44 -10.32 3.10
C SER A 63 -5.80 -11.80 2.96
N GLN A 64 -5.99 -12.22 1.72
CA GLN A 64 -6.14 -13.61 1.29
C GLN A 64 -5.11 -13.94 0.22
N PRO A 65 -4.64 -15.21 0.14
CA PRO A 65 -3.72 -15.62 -0.90
C PRO A 65 -4.34 -15.48 -2.28
N ALA A 66 -3.50 -15.11 -3.22
CA ALA A 66 -3.86 -14.94 -4.61
C ALA A 66 -2.68 -15.38 -5.51
N THR A 67 -2.91 -15.39 -6.80
CA THR A 67 -1.87 -15.58 -7.81
C THR A 67 -2.03 -14.52 -8.89
N PHE A 68 -0.94 -13.90 -9.27
CA PHE A 68 -0.91 -12.92 -10.34
C PHE A 68 0.18 -13.29 -11.35
N PHE A 69 -0.21 -13.55 -12.61
CA PHE A 69 0.70 -14.06 -13.66
C PHE A 69 1.57 -15.25 -13.21
N ARG A 70 0.99 -16.22 -12.48
CA ARG A 70 1.67 -17.36 -11.86
C ARG A 70 2.64 -17.02 -10.72
N LEU A 71 2.75 -15.75 -10.33
CA LEU A 71 3.53 -15.35 -9.17
C LEU A 71 2.67 -15.41 -7.91
N PRO A 72 3.23 -15.82 -6.77
CA PRO A 72 2.53 -15.76 -5.50
C PRO A 72 2.13 -14.32 -5.18
N ALA A 73 0.87 -14.15 -4.82
CA ALA A 73 0.29 -12.85 -4.52
C ALA A 73 -0.63 -12.91 -3.29
N ARG A 74 -1.05 -11.76 -2.83
CA ARG A 74 -2.16 -11.62 -1.88
C ARG A 74 -3.07 -10.48 -2.33
N MET A 75 -4.39 -10.68 -2.18
CA MET A 75 -5.40 -9.63 -2.34
C MET A 75 -5.80 -9.13 -0.96
N SER A 76 -6.01 -7.84 -0.82
CA SER A 76 -6.18 -7.21 0.49
C SER A 76 -7.25 -6.13 0.48
N LEU A 77 -7.99 -6.08 1.60
CA LEU A 77 -8.76 -4.90 2.00
C LEU A 77 -7.97 -4.14 3.05
N ASN A 78 -7.85 -2.84 2.86
CA ASN A 78 -7.08 -1.95 3.71
C ASN A 78 -7.97 -0.84 4.25
N VAL A 79 -7.85 -0.58 5.54
CA VAL A 79 -8.48 0.57 6.22
C VAL A 79 -7.37 1.29 6.96
N GLY A 80 -7.29 2.59 6.78
CA GLY A 80 -6.23 3.38 7.40
C GLY A 80 -6.63 4.81 7.64
N GLU A 81 -5.69 5.52 8.24
CA GLU A 81 -5.78 6.94 8.48
C GLU A 81 -4.40 7.57 8.28
N THR A 82 -4.39 8.71 7.61
CA THR A 82 -3.24 9.58 7.62
C THR A 82 -3.37 10.57 8.78
N LEU A 83 -2.27 10.92 9.41
CA LEU A 83 -2.21 11.85 10.54
C LEU A 83 -1.14 12.91 10.28
N GLY A 84 -1.56 14.15 10.11
CA GLY A 84 -0.68 15.30 9.96
C GLY A 84 -0.49 16.03 11.29
N LEU A 85 0.76 16.34 11.63
CA LEU A 85 1.15 16.96 12.90
C LEU A 85 2.01 18.22 12.68
N GLY A 86 1.43 19.28 12.10
CA GLY A 86 2.08 20.58 11.98
C GLY A 86 2.51 20.98 10.57
N LYS A 87 3.34 22.04 10.48
CA LYS A 87 3.74 22.66 9.22
C LYS A 87 5.18 22.31 8.85
N LYS A 88 5.41 21.99 7.58
CA LYS A 88 6.75 21.79 7.04
C LYS A 88 6.77 21.90 5.51
N TYR A 89 7.84 22.44 4.95
CA TYR A 89 8.04 22.57 3.50
C TYR A 89 6.87 23.28 2.76
N GLY A 90 6.29 24.33 3.38
CA GLY A 90 5.20 25.09 2.78
C GLY A 90 3.81 24.49 2.93
N TRP A 91 3.66 23.29 3.51
CA TRP A 91 2.38 22.64 3.74
C TRP A 91 1.98 22.65 5.22
N ASP A 92 0.67 22.82 5.46
CA ASP A 92 0.04 22.53 6.75
C ASP A 92 -0.45 21.09 6.72
N TRP A 93 0.32 20.18 7.33
CA TRP A 93 0.03 18.75 7.31
C TRP A 93 -1.17 18.38 8.20
N THR A 94 -1.62 19.27 9.11
CA THR A 94 -2.79 18.99 9.96
C THR A 94 -4.06 18.81 9.15
N ASP A 95 -4.17 19.44 7.98
CA ASP A 95 -5.31 19.34 7.07
C ASP A 95 -5.39 17.98 6.36
N PHE A 96 -4.34 17.15 6.49
CA PHE A 96 -4.25 15.83 5.89
C PHE A 96 -4.49 14.67 6.88
N THR A 97 -5.17 14.92 7.99
CA THR A 97 -5.67 13.85 8.88
C THR A 97 -6.95 13.29 8.28
N ILE A 98 -6.82 12.20 7.51
CA ILE A 98 -7.87 11.71 6.61
C ILE A 98 -7.98 10.19 6.67
N PRO A 99 -9.17 9.64 7.02
CA PRO A 99 -9.45 8.22 6.86
C PRO A 99 -9.43 7.80 5.38
N LEU A 100 -8.95 6.59 5.13
CA LEU A 100 -8.89 6.01 3.80
C LEU A 100 -9.24 4.51 3.80
N VAL A 101 -9.80 4.04 2.70
CA VAL A 101 -10.10 2.62 2.46
C VAL A 101 -9.68 2.27 1.04
N PHE A 102 -9.02 1.14 0.85
CA PHE A 102 -8.60 0.69 -0.47
C PHE A 102 -8.45 -0.83 -0.56
N ILE A 103 -8.56 -1.33 -1.79
CA ILE A 103 -8.23 -2.70 -2.13
C ILE A 103 -6.87 -2.72 -2.82
N SER A 104 -6.05 -3.72 -2.52
CA SER A 104 -4.72 -3.84 -3.12
C SER A 104 -4.37 -5.29 -3.42
N GLY A 105 -3.50 -5.47 -4.41
CA GLY A 105 -2.83 -6.72 -4.72
C GLY A 105 -1.32 -6.55 -4.54
N ASP A 106 -0.71 -7.41 -3.73
CA ASP A 106 0.74 -7.50 -3.60
C ASP A 106 1.25 -8.76 -4.28
N THR A 107 2.30 -8.65 -5.08
CA THR A 107 2.90 -9.77 -5.81
C THR A 107 4.35 -9.93 -5.39
N THR A 108 4.74 -11.15 -5.03
CA THR A 108 6.12 -11.49 -4.71
C THR A 108 6.91 -11.68 -5.99
N LEU A 109 8.00 -10.93 -6.15
CA LEU A 109 8.91 -11.06 -7.29
C LEU A 109 10.08 -11.99 -6.98
N LEU A 110 10.62 -11.91 -5.76
CA LEU A 110 11.70 -12.75 -5.28
C LEU A 110 11.41 -13.21 -3.85
N TYR A 111 11.76 -14.44 -3.54
CA TYR A 111 11.62 -14.98 -2.18
C TYR A 111 12.63 -16.10 -1.90
N GLY A 112 12.93 -16.27 -0.62
CA GLY A 112 13.74 -17.36 -0.09
C GLY A 112 13.03 -18.06 1.06
N LYS A 113 13.76 -18.83 1.86
CA LYS A 113 13.20 -19.59 2.98
C LYS A 113 12.43 -18.70 3.97
N ASN A 114 13.01 -17.56 4.36
CA ASN A 114 12.45 -16.71 5.40
C ASN A 114 12.26 -15.25 4.95
N TRP A 115 12.45 -14.93 3.70
CA TRP A 115 12.29 -13.56 3.20
C TRP A 115 11.55 -13.53 1.87
N TYR A 116 10.91 -12.41 1.58
CA TYR A 116 10.27 -12.14 0.30
C TYR A 116 10.31 -10.65 0.00
N THR A 117 10.27 -10.31 -1.27
CA THR A 117 10.17 -8.92 -1.73
C THR A 117 9.33 -8.84 -2.99
N GLY A 118 8.70 -7.71 -3.21
CA GLY A 118 7.82 -7.53 -4.36
C GLY A 118 7.23 -6.15 -4.46
N VAL A 119 6.19 -6.09 -5.26
CA VAL A 119 5.46 -4.87 -5.57
C VAL A 119 3.97 -5.06 -5.30
N GLY A 120 3.30 -3.96 -5.00
CA GLY A 120 1.85 -3.93 -4.83
C GLY A 120 1.24 -2.74 -5.58
N SER A 121 -0.03 -2.87 -5.89
CA SER A 121 -0.85 -1.78 -6.40
C SER A 121 -2.25 -1.87 -5.84
N GLY A 122 -2.92 -0.72 -5.75
CA GLY A 122 -4.27 -0.66 -5.20
C GLY A 122 -5.05 0.53 -5.72
N VAL A 123 -6.35 0.51 -5.43
CA VAL A 123 -7.27 1.61 -5.68
C VAL A 123 -8.19 1.78 -4.47
N GLY A 124 -8.46 3.01 -4.12
CA GLY A 124 -9.28 3.31 -2.96
C GLY A 124 -9.80 4.73 -2.90
N LEU A 125 -10.36 5.04 -1.76
CA LEU A 125 -10.97 6.33 -1.49
C LEU A 125 -10.44 6.90 -0.18
N GLN A 126 -10.17 8.20 -0.17
CA GLN A 126 -10.04 8.97 1.04
C GLN A 126 -11.36 9.66 1.39
N ALA A 127 -11.63 9.86 2.68
CA ALA A 127 -12.89 10.38 3.18
C ALA A 127 -13.18 11.79 2.67
N GLN A 128 -12.17 12.60 2.50
CA GLN A 128 -12.29 13.97 1.99
C GLN A 128 -11.23 14.29 0.94
N GLN A 129 -11.57 15.19 0.04
CA GLN A 129 -10.63 15.80 -0.88
C GLN A 129 -9.74 16.79 -0.13
N ASN A 130 -8.52 16.99 -0.61
CA ASN A 130 -7.58 17.98 -0.07
C ASN A 130 -6.79 18.63 -1.20
N ASP A 131 -6.15 19.73 -0.90
CA ASP A 131 -5.42 20.57 -1.87
C ASP A 131 -4.17 19.87 -2.43
N ARG A 132 -3.70 18.78 -1.80
CA ARG A 132 -2.51 18.08 -2.25
C ARG A 132 -2.82 17.02 -3.32
N LEU A 133 -3.96 16.33 -3.22
CA LEU A 133 -4.35 15.30 -4.18
C LEU A 133 -5.54 15.67 -5.07
N GLY A 134 -6.29 16.72 -4.72
CA GLY A 134 -7.38 17.21 -5.54
C GLY A 134 -8.53 16.23 -5.80
N ALA A 135 -8.47 14.99 -5.29
CA ALA A 135 -9.46 13.95 -5.55
C ALA A 135 -9.67 13.06 -4.33
N LYS A 136 -10.84 12.41 -4.24
CA LYS A 136 -11.10 11.35 -3.28
C LYS A 136 -10.58 9.99 -3.74
N LEU A 137 -10.54 9.75 -5.05
CA LEU A 137 -10.02 8.52 -5.64
C LEU A 137 -8.49 8.49 -5.55
N LEU A 138 -7.96 7.40 -5.02
CA LEU A 138 -6.53 7.17 -4.85
C LEU A 138 -6.09 5.91 -5.58
N PHE A 139 -4.89 5.98 -6.12
CA PHE A 139 -4.15 4.84 -6.63
C PHE A 139 -2.92 4.63 -5.78
N GLU A 140 -2.73 3.40 -5.33
CA GLU A 140 -1.58 2.95 -4.56
C GLU A 140 -0.54 2.30 -5.46
N PHE A 141 0.73 2.58 -5.16
CA PHE A 141 1.86 1.74 -5.55
C PHE A 141 2.72 1.46 -4.32
N ARG A 142 3.17 0.20 -4.17
CA ARG A 142 3.93 -0.25 -3.01
C ARG A 142 5.12 -1.10 -3.41
N LEU A 143 6.26 -0.87 -2.75
CA LEU A 143 7.40 -1.77 -2.69
C LEU A 143 7.50 -2.34 -1.28
N PHE A 144 7.87 -3.60 -1.13
CA PHE A 144 8.03 -4.20 0.19
C PHE A 144 9.15 -5.22 0.24
N TYR A 145 9.71 -5.37 1.44
CA TYR A 145 10.60 -6.44 1.82
C TYR A 145 10.08 -7.05 3.12
N GLY A 146 9.77 -8.34 3.10
CA GLY A 146 9.24 -9.08 4.24
C GLY A 146 10.22 -10.12 4.77
N TYR A 147 10.19 -10.31 6.08
CA TYR A 147 10.90 -11.37 6.76
C TYR A 147 9.94 -12.21 7.61
N ARG A 148 9.95 -13.52 7.37
CA ARG A 148 9.15 -14.49 8.12
C ARG A 148 9.87 -14.85 9.42
N ILE A 149 9.31 -14.43 10.55
CA ILE A 149 9.83 -14.76 11.89
C ILE A 149 9.54 -16.23 12.20
N ASN A 150 8.32 -16.67 11.88
CA ASN A 150 7.85 -18.04 11.96
C ASN A 150 6.63 -18.21 11.02
N ASP A 151 5.95 -19.38 11.05
CA ASP A 151 4.84 -19.67 10.14
C ASP A 151 3.65 -18.71 10.32
N ARG A 152 3.50 -18.09 11.49
CA ARG A 152 2.38 -17.19 11.80
C ARG A 152 2.73 -15.71 11.73
N TRP A 153 3.99 -15.33 11.87
CA TRP A 153 4.38 -13.94 12.02
C TRP A 153 5.42 -13.50 10.99
N ASN A 154 5.12 -12.42 10.32
CA ASN A 154 6.04 -11.74 9.41
C ASN A 154 6.18 -10.27 9.82
N VAL A 155 7.33 -9.68 9.51
CA VAL A 155 7.53 -8.22 9.52
C VAL A 155 7.83 -7.76 8.12
N GLU A 156 7.37 -6.57 7.77
CA GLU A 156 7.61 -5.96 6.46
C GLU A 156 8.14 -4.54 6.60
N LEU A 157 9.20 -4.26 5.86
CA LEU A 157 9.59 -2.91 5.47
C LEU A 157 8.84 -2.54 4.20
N TYR A 158 8.35 -1.32 4.08
CA TYR A 158 7.66 -0.90 2.87
C TYR A 158 7.91 0.56 2.51
N ALA A 159 7.82 0.83 1.21
CA ALA A 159 7.64 2.14 0.63
C ALA A 159 6.28 2.15 -0.09
N GLN A 160 5.44 3.14 0.17
CA GLN A 160 4.08 3.23 -0.36
C GLN A 160 3.82 4.64 -0.89
N HIS A 161 3.19 4.70 -2.03
CA HIS A 161 2.89 5.93 -2.74
C HIS A 161 1.40 5.95 -3.10
N PHE A 162 0.76 7.08 -2.81
CA PHE A 162 -0.61 7.36 -3.24
C PHE A 162 -0.64 8.56 -4.16
N SER A 163 -1.40 8.46 -5.23
CA SER A 163 -1.66 9.54 -6.17
C SER A 163 -3.09 9.48 -6.69
N ASN A 164 -3.57 10.53 -7.32
CA ASN A 164 -4.84 10.52 -8.02
C ASN A 164 -4.72 10.10 -9.49
N ALA A 165 -3.53 9.69 -9.96
CA ALA A 165 -3.24 9.33 -11.35
C ALA A 165 -3.65 10.45 -12.36
N ASN A 166 -3.52 11.71 -11.98
CA ASN A 166 -3.93 12.88 -12.76
C ASN A 166 -5.45 12.92 -13.12
N THR A 167 -6.29 12.40 -12.23
CA THR A 167 -7.75 12.52 -12.35
C THR A 167 -8.29 13.86 -11.85
N ALA A 168 -7.44 14.68 -11.20
CA ALA A 168 -7.69 16.06 -10.79
C ALA A 168 -6.44 16.90 -11.09
N ASP A 169 -6.59 18.23 -11.05
CA ASP A 169 -5.52 19.18 -11.39
C ASP A 169 -4.35 19.11 -10.39
N GLU A 170 -4.67 18.97 -9.10
CA GLU A 170 -3.67 18.84 -8.04
C GLU A 170 -3.29 17.36 -7.84
N ASN A 171 -2.00 17.03 -7.91
CA ASN A 171 -1.48 15.68 -7.70
C ASN A 171 -0.06 15.69 -7.10
N HIS A 172 0.08 16.26 -5.91
CA HIS A 172 1.36 16.30 -5.18
C HIS A 172 1.66 15.00 -4.41
N SER A 173 0.83 13.99 -4.56
CA SER A 173 0.98 12.63 -4.03
C SER A 173 1.33 12.53 -2.54
N TYR A 174 1.16 11.34 -1.96
CA TYR A 174 1.66 10.96 -0.63
C TYR A 174 2.69 9.85 -0.80
N ALA A 175 3.79 9.93 -0.07
CA ALA A 175 4.74 8.84 0.01
C ALA A 175 5.06 8.53 1.47
N PHE A 176 5.16 7.24 1.80
CA PHE A 176 5.42 6.73 3.14
C PHE A 176 6.51 5.67 3.11
N PHE A 177 7.35 5.68 4.15
CA PHE A 177 8.22 4.56 4.49
C PHE A 177 7.83 4.03 5.85
N GLY A 178 7.80 2.73 6.01
CA GLY A 178 7.32 2.19 7.26
C GLY A 178 7.58 0.72 7.49
N LEU A 179 6.98 0.27 8.57
CA LEU A 179 7.04 -1.10 9.07
C LEU A 179 5.64 -1.66 9.20
N GLY A 180 5.52 -2.95 8.96
CA GLY A 180 4.31 -3.72 9.21
C GLY A 180 4.60 -4.99 9.99
N VAL A 181 3.63 -5.39 10.78
CA VAL A 181 3.59 -6.68 11.45
C VAL A 181 2.38 -7.43 10.94
N ASN A 182 2.59 -8.65 10.46
CA ASN A 182 1.56 -9.48 9.84
C ASN A 182 1.40 -10.78 10.64
N ARG A 183 0.16 -11.22 10.82
CA ARG A 183 -0.19 -12.49 11.46
C ARG A 183 -1.05 -13.34 10.53
N ASN A 184 -0.59 -14.54 10.25
CA ASN A 184 -1.27 -15.55 9.45
C ASN A 184 -2.20 -16.44 10.32
N PHE A 185 -3.36 -16.87 9.80
CA PHE A 185 -4.32 -17.75 10.48
C PHE A 185 -5.29 -18.45 9.53
#